data_fd9296f7f16279dae698c5b5fae2da9c
#
_entry.id   fd9296f7f16279dae698c5b5fae2da9c
#
_cell.length_a   1.000
_cell.length_b   1.000
_cell.length_c   1.000
_cell.angle_alpha   90.00
_cell.angle_beta   90.00
_cell.angle_gamma   90.00
#
_symmetry.space_group_name_H-M   'P 1'
#
loop_
_entity.id
_entity.type
_entity.pdbx_description
1 polymer ?
#
loop_
_entity_poly.entity_id
_entity_poly.type
_entity_poly.pdbx_seq_one_letter_code
_entity_poly.pdbx_strand_id
1 'polypeptide(L)' 'MYLGAIEELIEKFERLPGIGHKSAERIAFYLLENMTEEETEHMAATIVNTKRKIRLCECCQNLTD' A
#
# COMPACT_ATOMS: atom_id res chain seq x y z
N MET A 1 -16.66 -0.45 -14.59
CA MET A 1 -15.66 -1.13 -14.99
C MET A 1 -14.53 -1.20 -14.12
N TYR A 2 -14.00 -2.34 -14.14
CA TYR A 2 -12.94 -2.55 -13.23
C TYR A 2 -11.62 -1.96 -13.73
N LEU A 3 -11.62 -1.51 -14.96
CA LEU A 3 -10.44 -0.84 -15.49
C LEU A 3 -10.10 0.41 -14.70
N GLY A 4 -11.12 1.17 -14.34
CA GLY A 4 -10.87 2.39 -13.58
C GLY A 4 -10.27 2.12 -12.23
N ALA A 5 -10.74 1.07 -11.57
CA ALA A 5 -10.23 0.72 -10.26
C ALA A 5 -8.77 0.29 -10.35
N ILE A 6 -8.44 -0.48 -11.38
CA ILE A 6 -7.07 -0.93 -11.55
C ILE A 6 -6.15 0.24 -11.82
N GLU A 7 -6.59 1.15 -12.65
CA GLU A 7 -5.77 2.31 -12.98
C GLU A 7 -5.52 3.16 -11.74
N GLU A 8 -6.54 3.31 -10.93
CA GLU A 8 -6.39 4.09 -9.73
C GLU A 8 -5.39 3.44 -8.78
N LEU A 9 -5.46 2.13 -8.67
CA LEU A 9 -4.54 1.39 -7.82
C LEU A 9 -3.10 1.54 -8.31
N ILE A 10 -2.91 1.42 -9.62
CA ILE A 10 -1.60 1.58 -10.20
C ILE A 10 -1.05 2.97 -9.92
N GLU A 11 -1.89 3.98 -10.05
CA GLU A 11 -1.49 5.34 -9.78
C GLU A 11 -1.02 5.52 -8.35
N LYS A 12 -1.73 4.90 -7.41
CA LYS A 12 -1.34 5.02 -6.02
C LYS A 12 0.03 4.41 -5.79
N PHE A 13 0.29 3.28 -6.39
CA PHE A 13 1.59 2.66 -6.22
C PHE A 13 2.70 3.46 -6.88
N GLU A 14 2.38 4.14 -7.97
CA GLU A 14 3.39 4.96 -8.64
C GLU A 14 3.86 6.12 -7.78
N ARG A 15 3.06 6.52 -6.82
CA ARG A 15 3.44 7.60 -5.94
C ARG A 15 4.51 7.21 -4.94
N LEU A 16 4.70 5.92 -4.78
CA LEU A 16 5.70 5.45 -3.83
C LEU A 16 7.10 5.59 -4.43
N PRO A 17 8.07 5.97 -3.60
CA PRO A 17 9.42 6.17 -4.10
C PRO A 17 10.01 4.88 -4.63
N GLY A 18 10.68 4.98 -5.75
CA GLY A 18 11.31 3.83 -6.33
C GLY A 18 10.42 2.94 -7.16
N ILE A 19 9.14 3.27 -7.26
CA ILE A 19 8.22 2.44 -8.02
C ILE A 19 7.78 3.16 -9.28
N GLY A 20 8.23 2.65 -10.42
CA GLY A 20 7.81 3.21 -11.68
C GLY A 20 6.49 2.60 -12.13
N HIS A 21 6.05 3.02 -13.32
CA HIS A 21 4.77 2.57 -13.82
C HIS A 21 4.71 1.05 -13.99
N LYS A 22 5.76 0.47 -14.55
CA LYS A 22 5.77 -0.96 -14.77
C LYS A 22 5.74 -1.75 -13.48
N SER A 23 6.50 -1.30 -12.51
CA SER A 23 6.51 -1.96 -11.22
C SER A 23 5.16 -1.83 -10.53
N ALA A 24 4.56 -0.65 -10.65
CA ALA A 24 3.25 -0.43 -10.05
C ALA A 24 2.22 -1.36 -10.66
N GLU A 25 2.29 -1.54 -11.97
CA GLU A 25 1.40 -2.46 -12.65
C GLU A 25 1.54 -3.87 -12.13
N ARG A 26 2.77 -4.30 -11.99
CA ARG A 26 3.04 -5.65 -11.53
C ARG A 26 2.55 -5.88 -10.12
N ILE A 27 2.75 -4.89 -9.28
CA ILE A 27 2.28 -4.99 -7.90
C ILE A 27 0.76 -5.07 -7.87
N ALA A 28 0.11 -4.20 -8.63
CA ALA A 28 -1.34 -4.18 -8.66
C ALA A 28 -1.90 -5.51 -9.11
N PHE A 29 -1.36 -6.07 -10.18
CA PHE A 29 -1.85 -7.34 -10.68
C PHE A 29 -1.51 -8.48 -9.74
N TYR A 30 -0.38 -8.41 -9.08
CA TYR A 30 -0.06 -9.44 -8.10
C TYR A 30 -1.10 -9.46 -6.99
N LEU A 31 -1.45 -8.29 -6.49
CA LEU A 31 -2.46 -8.20 -5.44
C LEU A 31 -3.78 -8.79 -5.90
N LEU A 32 -4.16 -8.46 -7.13
CA LEU A 32 -5.45 -8.91 -7.63
C LEU A 32 -5.49 -10.39 -7.90
N GLU A 33 -4.38 -10.96 -8.32
CA GLU A 33 -4.38 -12.34 -8.76
C GLU A 33 -3.87 -13.33 -7.73
N ASN A 34 -2.99 -12.89 -6.88
CA ASN A 34 -2.33 -13.82 -5.97
C ASN A 34 -2.62 -13.64 -4.50
N MET A 35 -3.21 -12.55 -4.13
CA MET A 35 -3.56 -12.33 -2.72
C MET A 35 -5.05 -12.43 -2.55
N THR A 36 -5.46 -13.06 -1.47
CA THR A 36 -6.88 -13.13 -1.19
C THR A 36 -7.34 -11.77 -0.67
N GLU A 37 -8.65 -11.62 -0.65
CA GLU A 37 -9.23 -10.39 -0.14
C GLU A 37 -8.84 -10.19 1.32
N GLU A 38 -8.83 -11.29 2.06
CA GLU A 38 -8.45 -11.25 3.46
C GLU A 38 -7.02 -10.79 3.65
N GLU A 39 -6.12 -11.34 2.87
CA GLU A 39 -4.71 -10.95 2.94
C GLU A 39 -4.52 -9.50 2.58
N THR A 40 -5.25 -9.05 1.58
CA THR A 40 -5.14 -7.67 1.16
C THR A 40 -5.68 -6.73 2.23
N GLU A 41 -6.79 -7.09 2.83
CA GLU A 41 -7.35 -6.30 3.91
C GLU A 41 -6.37 -6.19 5.08
N HIS A 42 -5.76 -7.29 5.42
CA HIS A 42 -4.83 -7.31 6.53
C HIS A 42 -3.62 -6.42 6.23
N MET A 43 -3.14 -6.49 5.01
CA MET A 43 -2.01 -5.67 4.64
C MET A 43 -2.35 -4.19 4.69
N ALA A 44 -3.50 -3.84 4.15
CA ALA A 44 -3.92 -2.44 4.16
C ALA A 44 -4.09 -1.94 5.59
N ALA A 45 -4.69 -2.78 6.44
CA ALA A 45 -4.88 -2.40 7.83
C ALA A 45 -3.55 -2.23 8.55
N THR A 46 -2.60 -3.09 8.24
CA THR A 46 -1.29 -3.00 8.85
C THR A 46 -0.62 -1.67 8.50
N ILE A 47 -0.76 -1.28 7.25
CA ILE A 47 -0.17 -0.01 6.83
C ILE A 47 -0.79 1.14 7.61
N VAL A 48 -2.11 1.15 7.68
CA VAL A 48 -2.80 2.23 8.38
C VAL A 48 -2.47 2.24 9.86
N ASN A 49 -2.50 1.06 10.47
CA ASN A 49 -2.24 0.98 11.89
C ASN A 49 -0.81 1.37 12.25
N THR A 50 0.12 0.99 11.41
CA THR A 50 1.51 1.35 11.63
C THR A 50 1.67 2.87 11.57
N LYS A 51 1.00 3.46 10.59
CA LYS A 51 1.08 4.89 10.46
C LYS A 51 0.54 5.60 11.70
N ARG A 52 -0.55 5.09 12.23
CA ARG A 52 -1.13 5.67 13.43
C ARG A 52 -0.23 5.52 14.64
N LYS A 53 0.36 4.36 14.78
CA LYS A 53 1.26 4.12 15.90
C LYS A 53 2.47 5.00 15.86
N ILE A 54 3.05 5.13 14.68
CA ILE A 54 4.23 5.96 14.53
C ILE A 54 3.88 7.41 14.83
N ARG A 55 2.71 7.84 14.42
CA ARG A 55 2.29 9.17 14.66
C ARG A 55 2.22 9.47 16.17
N LEU A 56 1.70 8.53 16.93
CA LEU A 56 1.65 8.67 18.36
C LEU A 56 3.04 8.73 18.95
N CYS A 57 3.93 7.92 18.43
CA CYS A 57 5.29 7.88 18.94
C CYS A 57 6.11 9.07 18.54
N GLU A 58 5.66 9.82 17.58
CA GLU A 58 6.37 11.02 17.18
C GLU A 58 6.53 11.98 18.31
N CYS A 59 5.58 11.96 19.23
CA CYS A 59 5.69 12.81 20.38
C CYS A 59 6.94 12.53 21.14
N CYS A 60 7.38 11.29 21.12
CA CYS A 60 8.59 10.90 21.82
C CYS A 60 9.78 10.91 20.90
N GLN A 61 9.56 11.16 19.64
CA GLN A 61 10.64 11.16 18.68
C GLN A 61 11.36 9.87 18.61
N ASN A 62 10.63 8.81 18.61
CA ASN A 62 11.23 7.52 18.63
C ASN A 62 10.82 6.71 17.45
N LEU A 63 10.98 7.27 16.31
CA LEU A 63 10.56 6.63 15.12
C LEU A 63 11.38 5.47 14.71
N THR A 64 12.59 5.46 15.15
CA THR A 64 13.51 4.53 14.60
C THR A 64 13.49 3.24 15.25
N ASP A 65 12.83 3.02 16.13
CA ASP A 65 13.01 1.79 16.72
C ASP A 65 12.01 1.06 16.82
#